data_fb8e99e06c626fb021e94d6c6bcc018f
#
_entry.id   fb8e99e06c626fb021e94d6c6bcc018f
#
_cell.length_a   1.000
_cell.length_b   1.000
_cell.length_c   1.000
_cell.angle_alpha   90.00
_cell.angle_beta   90.00
_cell.angle_gamma   90.00
#
_symmetry.space_group_name_H-M   'P 1'
#
loop_
_entity.id
_entity.type
_entity.pdbx_description
1 polymer ?
#
loop_
_entity_poly.entity_id
_entity_poly.type
_entity_poly.pdbx_seq_one_letter_code
_entity_poly.pdbx_strand_id
1 'polypeptide(L)'
;MSTLPSPVRSPVKMKDMLIGALLRVPAQAIQRRIITELNAAGFEELRVPHMAVLQFPGPDGVRPGLLAESAGMSKQAMNQLLRSLEDFGYLVRSDARGEGRARIVRFTKRGRDAYAKIHDILRDIEREWSTVLGPKRFAELKELLLRVWESPLAREPARMARVTARNPGRGHRVAAQPKTDRGNSS
;
A
#
# COMPACT_ATOMS: atom_id res chain seq x y z
N MET A 1 33.83 19.43 -23.08
CA MET A 1 32.42 19.35 -23.51
C MET A 1 32.04 17.87 -23.49
N SER A 2 31.40 17.41 -22.44
CA SER A 2 31.07 15.99 -22.24
C SER A 2 29.61 15.79 -22.64
N THR A 3 29.41 15.11 -23.76
CA THR A 3 28.09 14.74 -24.29
C THR A 3 27.54 13.60 -23.46
N LEU A 4 26.49 13.87 -22.65
CA LEU A 4 25.72 12.83 -21.98
C LEU A 4 25.01 11.96 -23.04
N PRO A 5 25.05 10.61 -22.90
CA PRO A 5 24.33 9.74 -23.83
C PRO A 5 22.82 9.93 -23.67
N SER A 6 22.12 10.16 -24.77
CA SER A 6 20.67 10.20 -24.82
C SER A 6 20.07 8.88 -24.31
N PRO A 7 18.98 8.92 -23.53
CA PRO A 7 18.32 7.69 -23.08
C PRO A 7 17.76 6.93 -24.29
N VAL A 8 18.27 5.72 -24.52
CA VAL A 8 17.74 4.79 -25.50
C VAL A 8 16.32 4.39 -25.08
N ARG A 9 15.32 5.07 -25.59
CA ARG A 9 13.93 4.64 -25.51
C ARG A 9 13.70 3.55 -26.55
N SER A 10 13.85 2.30 -26.17
CA SER A 10 13.27 1.20 -26.93
C SER A 10 11.75 1.32 -26.85
N PRO A 11 11.02 1.45 -27.95
CA PRO A 11 9.57 1.51 -27.91
C PRO A 11 9.05 0.10 -27.60
N VAL A 12 8.77 -0.17 -26.33
CA VAL A 12 7.98 -1.36 -25.94
C VAL A 12 6.62 -1.18 -26.60
N LYS A 13 6.28 -2.04 -27.56
CA LYS A 13 4.97 -1.99 -28.20
C LYS A 13 3.93 -2.26 -27.11
N MET A 14 2.97 -1.33 -26.94
CA MET A 14 1.96 -1.42 -25.87
C MET A 14 1.23 -2.76 -25.84
N LYS A 15 1.06 -3.42 -26.99
CA LYS A 15 0.44 -4.74 -27.12
C LYS A 15 1.23 -5.88 -26.45
N ASP A 16 2.52 -5.67 -26.21
CA ASP A 16 3.41 -6.69 -25.63
C ASP A 16 3.63 -6.44 -24.11
N MET A 17 2.92 -5.48 -23.52
CA MET A 17 3.02 -5.19 -22.08
C MET A 17 2.38 -6.29 -21.26
N LEU A 18 3.10 -6.76 -20.25
CA LEU A 18 2.58 -7.72 -19.27
C LEU A 18 1.55 -7.06 -18.35
N ILE A 19 0.62 -7.88 -17.84
CA ILE A 19 -0.50 -7.43 -17.00
C ILE A 19 -0.05 -6.56 -15.81
N GLY A 20 1.10 -6.84 -15.21
CA GLY A 20 1.62 -6.04 -14.09
C GLY A 20 1.90 -4.58 -14.48
N ALA A 21 2.39 -4.31 -15.70
CA ALA A 21 2.58 -2.95 -16.19
C ALA A 21 1.24 -2.29 -16.54
N LEU A 22 0.31 -3.04 -17.15
CA LEU A 22 -1.04 -2.56 -17.48
C LEU A 22 -1.83 -2.15 -16.25
N LEU A 23 -1.70 -2.85 -15.14
CA LEU A 23 -2.35 -2.52 -13.88
C LEU A 23 -1.64 -1.36 -13.14
N ARG A 24 -0.30 -1.36 -13.14
CA ARG A 24 0.50 -0.39 -12.40
C ARG A 24 0.29 1.05 -12.88
N VAL A 25 0.30 1.27 -14.19
CA VAL A 25 0.21 2.64 -14.74
C VAL A 25 -1.14 3.28 -14.43
N PRO A 26 -2.29 2.65 -14.66
CA PRO A 26 -3.59 3.16 -14.24
C PRO A 26 -3.69 3.37 -12.73
N ALA A 27 -3.21 2.43 -11.90
CA ALA A 27 -3.25 2.57 -10.46
C ALA A 27 -2.47 3.80 -9.97
N GLN A 28 -1.28 4.05 -10.54
CA GLN A 28 -0.51 5.26 -10.23
C GLN A 28 -1.20 6.55 -10.70
N ALA A 29 -1.89 6.51 -11.82
CA ALA A 29 -2.66 7.66 -12.32
C ALA A 29 -3.83 7.99 -11.39
N ILE A 30 -4.58 6.97 -10.94
CA ILE A 30 -5.64 7.11 -9.93
C ILE A 30 -5.08 7.74 -8.66
N GLN A 31 -4.00 7.21 -8.11
CA GLN A 31 -3.40 7.71 -6.87
C GLN A 31 -2.95 9.17 -7.00
N ARG A 32 -2.27 9.53 -8.10
CA ARG A 32 -1.88 10.94 -8.35
C ARG A 32 -3.09 11.85 -8.39
N ARG A 33 -4.14 11.47 -9.10
CA ARG A 33 -5.35 12.29 -9.22
C ARG A 33 -6.04 12.48 -7.87
N ILE A 34 -6.19 11.40 -7.08
CA ILE A 34 -6.76 11.48 -5.73
C ILE A 34 -5.99 12.50 -4.88
N ILE A 35 -4.66 12.40 -4.82
CA ILE A 35 -3.85 13.30 -4.01
C ILE A 35 -3.95 14.75 -4.51
N THR A 36 -3.89 14.97 -5.83
CA THR A 36 -4.01 16.31 -6.40
C THR A 36 -5.35 16.96 -6.05
N GLU A 37 -6.47 16.23 -6.21
CA GLU A 37 -7.79 16.78 -5.93
C GLU A 37 -8.09 16.90 -4.42
N LEU A 38 -7.56 16.01 -3.59
CA LEU A 38 -7.63 16.14 -2.14
C LEU A 38 -6.90 17.39 -1.67
N ASN A 39 -5.68 17.63 -2.16
CA ASN A 39 -4.91 18.81 -1.79
C ASN A 39 -5.64 20.09 -2.23
N ALA A 40 -6.21 20.12 -3.44
CA ALA A 40 -7.02 21.23 -3.91
C ALA A 40 -8.32 21.45 -3.10
N ALA A 41 -8.82 20.41 -2.42
CA ALA A 41 -9.99 20.47 -1.56
C ALA A 41 -9.67 20.79 -0.07
N GLY A 42 -8.43 21.14 0.26
CA GLY A 42 -8.01 21.53 1.62
C GLY A 42 -7.54 20.38 2.50
N PHE A 43 -7.19 19.22 1.91
CA PHE A 43 -6.59 18.08 2.60
C PHE A 43 -5.11 17.95 2.24
N GLU A 44 -4.37 19.04 2.43
CA GLU A 44 -2.99 19.21 1.92
C GLU A 44 -1.97 18.27 2.57
N GLU A 45 -2.24 17.75 3.77
CA GLU A 45 -1.34 16.86 4.51
C GLU A 45 -1.39 15.41 3.97
N LEU A 46 -2.45 15.07 3.21
CA LEU A 46 -2.62 13.72 2.69
C LEU A 46 -1.61 13.42 1.58
N ARG A 47 -1.05 12.21 1.64
CA ARG A 47 -0.05 11.67 0.71
C ARG A 47 -0.43 10.25 0.32
N VAL A 48 0.18 9.74 -0.76
CA VAL A 48 -0.08 8.38 -1.26
C VAL A 48 -0.03 7.30 -0.17
N PRO A 49 0.93 7.26 0.77
CA PRO A 49 0.93 6.23 1.81
C PRO A 49 -0.32 6.23 2.70
N HIS A 50 -0.96 7.39 2.93
CA HIS A 50 -2.18 7.48 3.73
C HIS A 50 -3.37 6.76 3.06
N MET A 51 -3.33 6.56 1.74
CA MET A 51 -4.36 5.84 0.99
C MET A 51 -4.47 4.37 1.43
N ALA A 52 -3.39 3.77 1.94
CA ALA A 52 -3.43 2.44 2.54
C ALA A 52 -4.39 2.34 3.75
N VAL A 53 -4.68 3.47 4.41
CA VAL A 53 -5.65 3.54 5.51
C VAL A 53 -7.01 4.04 5.03
N LEU A 54 -7.02 5.06 4.16
CA LEU A 54 -8.26 5.76 3.77
C LEU A 54 -9.06 5.05 2.68
N GLN A 55 -8.44 4.19 1.88
CA GLN A 55 -9.13 3.44 0.80
C GLN A 55 -9.55 2.02 1.20
N PHE A 56 -8.82 1.39 2.10
CA PHE A 56 -9.18 0.05 2.60
C PHE A 56 -10.24 0.15 3.69
N PRO A 57 -11.08 -0.92 3.82
CA PRO A 57 -12.42 -0.82 4.38
C PRO A 57 -12.43 0.15 5.53
N GLY A 58 -13.21 1.23 5.36
CA GLY A 58 -13.13 2.44 6.12
C GLY A 58 -12.72 2.20 7.57
N PRO A 59 -11.69 2.86 8.10
CA PRO A 59 -11.10 2.54 9.40
C PRO A 59 -12.07 2.73 10.58
N ASP A 60 -13.34 3.00 10.29
CA ASP A 60 -14.31 3.33 11.32
C ASP A 60 -14.65 2.11 12.17
N GLY A 61 -14.00 2.04 13.31
CA GLY A 61 -14.17 0.95 14.26
C GLY A 61 -13.28 -0.28 14.00
N VAL A 62 -12.22 -0.16 13.19
CA VAL A 62 -11.32 -1.27 12.84
C VAL A 62 -10.08 -1.29 13.73
N ARG A 63 -9.61 -2.50 14.05
CA ARG A 63 -8.35 -2.70 14.79
C ARG A 63 -7.14 -2.42 13.89
N PRO A 64 -6.09 -1.71 14.37
CA PRO A 64 -4.87 -1.43 13.60
C PRO A 64 -4.21 -2.66 12.96
N GLY A 65 -4.29 -3.80 13.65
CA GLY A 65 -3.74 -5.07 13.16
C GLY A 65 -4.44 -5.57 11.89
N LEU A 66 -5.75 -5.42 11.79
CA LEU A 66 -6.53 -5.79 10.61
C LEU A 66 -6.25 -4.84 9.43
N LEU A 67 -6.08 -3.53 9.70
CA LEU A 67 -5.66 -2.57 8.66
C LEU A 67 -4.28 -2.92 8.11
N ALA A 68 -3.33 -3.27 8.98
CA ALA A 68 -2.00 -3.69 8.55
C ALA A 68 -2.04 -4.95 7.67
N GLU A 69 -2.85 -5.92 8.04
CA GLU A 69 -3.04 -7.16 7.29
C GLU A 69 -3.68 -6.89 5.92
N SER A 70 -4.78 -6.13 5.89
CA SER A 70 -5.49 -5.77 4.65
C SER A 70 -4.61 -4.98 3.68
N ALA A 71 -3.75 -4.09 4.21
CA ALA A 71 -2.84 -3.28 3.40
C ALA A 71 -1.52 -4.00 3.04
N GLY A 72 -1.32 -5.25 3.47
CA GLY A 72 -0.06 -5.98 3.26
C GLY A 72 1.16 -5.32 3.93
N MET A 73 0.96 -4.58 5.02
CA MET A 73 1.98 -3.78 5.70
C MET A 73 2.38 -4.38 7.05
N SER A 74 3.58 -4.02 7.54
CA SER A 74 3.96 -4.34 8.92
C SER A 74 3.10 -3.54 9.91
N LYS A 75 2.88 -4.11 11.11
CA LYS A 75 2.17 -3.41 12.18
C LYS A 75 2.83 -2.08 12.55
N GLN A 76 4.17 -2.01 12.48
CA GLN A 76 4.94 -0.80 12.76
C GLN A 76 4.66 0.29 11.72
N ALA A 77 4.74 -0.03 10.41
CA ALA A 77 4.44 0.90 9.33
C ALA A 77 2.99 1.41 9.40
N MET A 78 2.02 0.50 9.62
CA MET A 78 0.63 0.89 9.81
C MET A 78 0.46 1.83 11.01
N ASN A 79 1.08 1.54 12.16
CA ASN A 79 0.99 2.41 13.32
C ASN A 79 1.60 3.81 13.07
N GLN A 80 2.64 3.92 12.25
CA GLN A 80 3.21 5.20 11.87
C GLN A 80 2.24 6.02 11.01
N LEU A 81 1.59 5.39 10.02
CA LEU A 81 0.56 6.04 9.20
C LEU A 81 -0.64 6.48 10.05
N LEU A 82 -1.09 5.64 10.97
CA LEU A 82 -2.20 5.97 11.86
C LEU A 82 -1.87 7.17 12.77
N ARG A 83 -0.64 7.24 13.32
CA ARG A 83 -0.20 8.41 14.11
C ARG A 83 -0.23 9.69 13.28
N SER A 84 0.35 9.65 12.07
CA SER A 84 0.34 10.79 11.17
C SER A 84 -1.09 11.28 10.86
N LEU A 85 -2.02 10.36 10.60
CA LEU A 85 -3.42 10.71 10.36
C LEU A 85 -4.15 11.21 11.62
N GLU A 86 -3.75 10.75 12.81
CA GLU A 86 -4.22 11.28 14.09
C GLU A 86 -3.71 12.71 14.33
N ASP A 87 -2.42 12.96 14.11
CA ASP A 87 -1.78 14.26 14.26
C ASP A 87 -2.40 15.31 13.32
N PHE A 88 -2.79 14.89 12.11
CA PHE A 88 -3.51 15.73 11.15
C PHE A 88 -5.02 15.84 11.41
N GLY A 89 -5.52 15.16 12.44
CA GLY A 89 -6.92 15.22 12.84
C GLY A 89 -7.90 14.44 11.95
N TYR A 90 -7.44 13.48 11.17
CA TYR A 90 -8.32 12.61 10.33
C TYR A 90 -8.88 11.43 11.10
N LEU A 91 -8.15 10.94 12.10
CA LEU A 91 -8.50 9.75 12.88
C LEU A 91 -8.42 10.05 14.38
N VAL A 92 -9.11 9.21 15.15
CA VAL A 92 -8.95 9.09 16.60
C VAL A 92 -8.86 7.61 16.97
N ARG A 93 -8.08 7.31 17.99
CA ARG A 93 -8.09 5.98 18.61
C ARG A 93 -8.95 6.01 19.84
N SER A 94 -9.82 5.03 19.98
CA SER A 94 -10.66 4.84 21.14
C SER A 94 -10.56 3.40 21.61
N ASP A 95 -10.83 3.18 22.90
CA ASP A 95 -10.94 1.83 23.41
C ASP A 95 -12.23 1.18 22.91
N ALA A 96 -12.16 -0.08 22.51
CA ALA A 96 -13.35 -0.84 22.15
C ALA A 96 -14.21 -1.03 23.41
N ARG A 97 -15.47 -0.60 23.36
CA ARG A 97 -16.41 -0.83 24.48
C ARG A 97 -16.60 -2.33 24.66
N GLY A 98 -16.20 -2.86 25.83
CA GLY A 98 -16.60 -4.19 26.29
C GLY A 98 -15.61 -5.34 26.07
N GLU A 99 -14.57 -5.20 25.29
CA GLU A 99 -13.56 -6.26 25.13
C GLU A 99 -12.17 -5.70 25.37
N GLY A 100 -11.59 -6.06 26.52
CA GLY A 100 -10.29 -5.67 27.05
C GLY A 100 -9.31 -5.00 26.10
N ARG A 101 -8.89 -3.78 26.42
CA ARG A 101 -7.76 -2.97 25.87
C ARG A 101 -7.54 -2.95 24.33
N ALA A 102 -8.48 -3.42 23.52
CA ALA A 102 -8.34 -3.38 22.07
C ALA A 102 -8.63 -1.96 21.57
N ARG A 103 -7.58 -1.26 21.15
CA ARG A 103 -7.74 0.05 20.49
C ARG A 103 -8.36 -0.13 19.11
N ILE A 104 -9.37 0.66 18.81
CA ILE A 104 -9.99 0.78 17.48
C ILE A 104 -9.72 2.16 16.91
N VAL A 105 -9.66 2.24 15.61
CA VAL A 105 -9.48 3.49 14.85
C VAL A 105 -10.83 3.95 14.33
N ARG A 106 -11.13 5.25 14.48
CA ARG A 106 -12.35 5.87 13.97
C ARG A 106 -12.04 7.14 13.20
N PHE A 107 -12.85 7.43 12.20
CA PHE A 107 -12.81 8.71 11.52
C PHE A 107 -13.30 9.85 12.42
N THR A 108 -12.60 10.97 12.38
CA THR A 108 -13.15 12.27 12.78
C THR A 108 -14.14 12.81 11.73
N LYS A 109 -14.74 13.96 11.95
CA LYS A 109 -15.50 14.63 10.89
C LYS A 109 -14.63 14.89 9.67
N ARG A 110 -13.42 15.47 9.86
CA ARG A 110 -12.44 15.73 8.79
C ARG A 110 -12.06 14.46 8.04
N GLY A 111 -11.87 13.34 8.75
CA GLY A 111 -11.58 12.05 8.15
C GLY A 111 -12.72 11.54 7.27
N ARG A 112 -13.96 11.67 7.72
CA ARG A 112 -15.14 11.30 6.91
C ARG A 112 -15.29 12.18 5.67
N ASP A 113 -15.06 13.48 5.81
CA ASP A 113 -15.11 14.43 4.69
C ASP A 113 -14.05 14.08 3.63
N ALA A 114 -12.80 13.77 4.05
CA ALA A 114 -11.74 13.31 3.15
C ALA A 114 -12.09 11.98 2.47
N TYR A 115 -12.63 11.02 3.23
CA TYR A 115 -13.08 9.73 2.71
C TYR A 115 -14.19 9.89 1.66
N ALA A 116 -15.19 10.72 1.93
CA ALA A 116 -16.26 11.04 0.97
C ALA A 116 -15.68 11.65 -0.31
N LYS A 117 -14.76 12.61 -0.19
CA LYS A 117 -14.10 13.24 -1.33
C LYS A 117 -13.31 12.23 -2.18
N ILE A 118 -12.60 11.27 -1.55
CA ILE A 118 -11.91 10.19 -2.27
C ILE A 118 -12.91 9.39 -3.12
N HIS A 119 -14.05 9.04 -2.55
CA HIS A 119 -15.09 8.28 -3.28
C HIS A 119 -15.71 9.08 -4.43
N ASP A 120 -15.87 10.40 -4.27
CA ASP A 120 -16.33 11.26 -5.36
C ASP A 120 -15.34 11.26 -6.52
N ILE A 121 -14.04 11.46 -6.23
CA ILE A 121 -12.96 11.42 -7.21
C ILE A 121 -12.92 10.07 -7.95
N LEU A 122 -13.05 8.97 -7.22
CA LEU A 122 -13.08 7.63 -7.82
C LEU A 122 -14.29 7.45 -8.76
N ARG A 123 -15.48 7.95 -8.37
CA ARG A 123 -16.66 7.94 -9.25
C ARG A 123 -16.46 8.77 -10.51
N ASP A 124 -15.76 9.89 -10.42
CA ASP A 124 -15.43 10.72 -11.58
C ASP A 124 -14.50 10.00 -12.54
N ILE A 125 -13.44 9.35 -12.02
CA ILE A 125 -12.53 8.51 -12.80
C ILE A 125 -13.29 7.36 -13.48
N GLU A 126 -14.20 6.69 -12.77
CA GLU A 126 -15.05 5.62 -13.35
C GLU A 126 -15.92 6.15 -14.50
N ARG A 127 -16.50 7.34 -14.35
CA ARG A 127 -17.31 7.97 -15.44
C ARG A 127 -16.45 8.28 -16.65
N GLU A 128 -15.26 8.83 -16.46
CA GLU A 128 -14.34 9.10 -17.56
C GLU A 128 -13.92 7.83 -18.29
N TRP A 129 -13.55 6.79 -17.55
CA TRP A 129 -13.16 5.51 -18.15
C TRP A 129 -14.34 4.83 -18.84
N SER A 130 -15.53 4.93 -18.28
CA SER A 130 -16.76 4.44 -18.92
C SER A 130 -17.04 5.17 -20.23
N THR A 131 -16.74 6.47 -20.31
CA THR A 131 -16.87 7.25 -21.56
C THR A 131 -15.86 6.80 -22.60
N VAL A 132 -14.60 6.55 -22.20
CA VAL A 132 -13.53 6.14 -23.13
C VAL A 132 -13.74 4.72 -23.66
N LEU A 133 -14.12 3.78 -22.79
CA LEU A 133 -14.25 2.35 -23.14
C LEU A 133 -15.65 1.99 -23.69
N GLY A 134 -16.63 2.82 -23.41
CA GLY A 134 -18.05 2.50 -23.52
C GLY A 134 -18.57 1.75 -22.26
N PRO A 135 -19.82 2.01 -21.84
CA PRO A 135 -20.37 1.50 -20.57
C PRO A 135 -20.31 -0.02 -20.43
N LYS A 136 -20.61 -0.75 -21.50
CA LYS A 136 -20.62 -2.22 -21.49
C LYS A 136 -19.22 -2.79 -21.24
N ARG A 137 -18.21 -2.32 -21.97
CA ARG A 137 -16.82 -2.79 -21.81
C ARG A 137 -16.23 -2.39 -20.46
N PHE A 138 -16.60 -1.22 -19.95
CA PHE A 138 -16.17 -0.81 -18.62
C PHE A 138 -16.78 -1.70 -17.52
N ALA A 139 -18.04 -2.08 -17.64
CA ALA A 139 -18.67 -3.04 -16.72
C ALA A 139 -17.99 -4.42 -16.78
N GLU A 140 -17.71 -4.94 -17.99
CA GLU A 140 -16.93 -6.18 -18.17
C GLU A 140 -15.53 -6.11 -17.55
N LEU A 141 -14.84 -4.98 -17.72
CA LEU A 141 -13.52 -4.77 -17.08
C LEU A 141 -13.62 -4.83 -15.56
N LYS A 142 -14.62 -4.19 -14.95
CA LYS A 142 -14.84 -4.24 -13.49
C LYS A 142 -15.10 -5.67 -13.03
N GLU A 143 -15.92 -6.41 -13.73
CA GLU A 143 -16.23 -7.82 -13.42
C GLU A 143 -14.97 -8.69 -13.49
N LEU A 144 -14.14 -8.54 -14.55
CA LEU A 144 -12.90 -9.29 -14.70
C LEU A 144 -11.90 -8.95 -13.58
N LEU A 145 -11.78 -7.67 -13.22
CA LEU A 145 -10.93 -7.25 -12.11
C LEU A 145 -11.42 -7.80 -10.77
N LEU A 146 -12.72 -7.89 -10.52
CA LEU A 146 -13.27 -8.55 -9.33
C LEU A 146 -12.89 -10.02 -9.26
N ARG A 147 -12.95 -10.76 -10.37
CA ARG A 147 -12.49 -12.17 -10.44
C ARG A 147 -11.00 -12.29 -10.15
N VAL A 148 -10.18 -11.37 -10.68
CA VAL A 148 -8.73 -11.32 -10.36
C VAL A 148 -8.52 -11.03 -8.88
N TRP A 149 -9.26 -10.10 -8.30
CA TRP A 149 -9.21 -9.78 -6.87
C TRP A 149 -9.54 -11.00 -5.99
N GLU A 150 -10.47 -11.85 -6.41
CA GLU A 150 -10.84 -13.07 -5.69
C GLU A 150 -9.85 -14.22 -5.89
N SER A 151 -8.88 -14.09 -6.78
CA SER A 151 -7.88 -15.13 -7.05
C SER A 151 -6.98 -15.37 -5.84
N PRO A 152 -6.40 -16.58 -5.69
CA PRO A 152 -5.47 -16.88 -4.61
C PRO A 152 -4.27 -15.92 -4.55
N LEU A 153 -3.75 -15.52 -5.72
CA LEU A 153 -2.63 -14.58 -5.83
C LEU A 153 -2.93 -13.22 -5.19
N ALA A 154 -4.15 -12.71 -5.36
CA ALA A 154 -4.56 -11.42 -4.80
C ALA A 154 -4.94 -11.51 -3.31
N ARG A 155 -5.43 -12.68 -2.86
CA ARG A 155 -5.83 -12.91 -1.46
C ARG A 155 -4.66 -13.22 -0.52
N GLU A 156 -3.45 -13.47 -1.03
CA GLU A 156 -2.25 -13.77 -0.22
C GLU A 156 -1.25 -12.61 -0.03
N PRO A 157 -1.63 -11.34 0.20
CA PRO A 157 -0.65 -10.26 0.33
C PRO A 157 0.20 -10.34 1.61
N ALA A 158 -0.26 -11.06 2.64
CA ALA A 158 0.36 -11.01 3.96
C ALA A 158 1.38 -12.12 4.26
N ARG A 159 1.36 -13.27 3.56
CA ARG A 159 2.29 -14.38 3.84
C ARG A 159 3.68 -14.16 3.27
N MET A 160 3.79 -13.62 2.05
CA MET A 160 5.08 -13.40 1.38
C MET A 160 5.90 -12.29 2.02
N ALA A 161 5.29 -11.20 2.49
CA ALA A 161 5.99 -10.13 3.19
C ALA A 161 6.61 -10.60 4.53
N ARG A 162 6.06 -11.63 5.17
CA ARG A 162 6.61 -12.21 6.41
C ARG A 162 7.82 -13.10 6.15
N VAL A 163 7.93 -13.73 4.97
CA VAL A 163 9.08 -14.58 4.61
C VAL A 163 10.30 -13.73 4.29
N THR A 164 10.16 -12.63 3.58
CA THR A 164 11.26 -11.72 3.25
C THR A 164 11.75 -10.89 4.44
N ALA A 165 10.86 -10.53 5.38
CA ALA A 165 11.23 -9.79 6.59
C ALA A 165 11.93 -10.65 7.66
N ARG A 166 11.90 -11.99 7.55
CA ARG A 166 12.44 -12.89 8.57
C ARG A 166 13.87 -13.33 8.34
N ASN A 167 14.56 -12.88 7.28
CA ASN A 167 15.95 -13.23 7.02
C ASN A 167 16.86 -12.04 6.69
N PRO A 168 17.16 -11.13 7.66
CA PRO A 168 18.34 -10.30 7.58
C PRO A 168 19.48 -11.05 8.27
N GLY A 169 20.31 -11.77 7.47
CA GLY A 169 21.70 -12.03 7.82
C GLY A 169 21.95 -12.90 9.04
N ARG A 170 21.81 -14.21 8.96
CA ARG A 170 22.68 -15.09 9.73
C ARG A 170 24.06 -15.02 9.05
N GLY A 171 24.88 -14.04 9.52
CA GLY A 171 26.30 -13.98 9.20
C GLY A 171 26.95 -15.31 9.57
N HIS A 172 27.67 -15.87 8.64
CA HIS A 172 28.62 -16.97 8.85
C HIS A 172 29.56 -16.62 9.99
N ARG A 173 29.35 -17.20 11.16
CA ARG A 173 30.42 -17.34 12.14
C ARG A 173 31.36 -18.42 11.61
N VAL A 174 32.46 -17.97 11.04
CA VAL A 174 33.63 -18.83 10.80
C VAL A 174 34.11 -19.35 12.17
N ALA A 175 34.01 -20.66 12.33
CA ALA A 175 34.51 -21.32 13.53
C ALA A 175 36.05 -21.16 13.58
N ALA A 176 36.55 -20.50 14.60
CA ALA A 176 37.98 -20.46 14.91
C ALA A 176 38.43 -21.85 15.34
N GLN A 177 39.42 -22.39 14.63
CA GLN A 177 40.06 -23.64 14.99
C GLN A 177 40.88 -23.47 16.30
N PRO A 178 40.90 -24.46 17.21
CA PRO A 178 41.72 -24.42 18.39
C PRO A 178 43.19 -24.67 18.01
N LYS A 179 44.09 -23.79 18.44
CA LYS A 179 45.56 -23.99 18.40
C LYS A 179 45.93 -25.17 19.32
N THR A 180 46.43 -26.22 18.73
CA THR A 180 47.15 -27.27 19.48
C THR A 180 48.51 -26.75 19.93
N ASP A 181 48.63 -26.49 21.20
CA ASP A 181 49.89 -26.25 21.85
C ASP A 181 50.55 -27.58 22.19
N ARG A 182 51.66 -27.90 21.53
CA ARG A 182 52.50 -29.04 21.88
C ARG A 182 53.60 -28.54 22.82
N GLY A 183 53.39 -28.80 24.12
CA GLY A 183 54.44 -28.66 25.10
C GLY A 183 55.61 -29.61 24.79
N ASN A 184 56.80 -29.08 24.87
CA ASN A 184 58.04 -29.85 24.87
C ASN A 184 58.55 -29.91 26.29
N SER A 185 58.77 -31.14 26.73
CA SER A 185 59.41 -31.47 27.99
C SER A 185 60.93 -31.47 27.86
N SER A 186 61.62 -30.90 28.80
CA SER A 186 62.89 -31.43 29.34
C SER A 186 63.09 -30.86 30.70
#